data_fb613a4da51c2785c86847af22c3cc9b
#
_entry.id   fb613a4da51c2785c86847af22c3cc9b
#
_cell.length_a   1.000
_cell.length_b   1.000
_cell.length_c   1.000
_cell.angle_alpha   90.00
_cell.angle_beta   90.00
_cell.angle_gamma   90.00
#
_symmetry.space_group_name_H-M   'P 1'
#
loop_
_entity.id
_entity.type
_entity.pdbx_description
1 polymer ?
#
loop_
_entity_poly.entity_id
_entity_poly.type
_entity_poly.pdbx_seq_one_letter_code
_entity_poly.pdbx_strand_id
1 'polypeptide(L)'
;MEQKLHLIPYQVNEMVEVVEVVPKGIELIAAPKVWENSKGKGITVAILDTGCDVTHPDLSERIIGGRNFTGDDDGQPDVYIDYNGHGTHVAGTIAAINNGTGVVGVAPEASLLIL
;
A
#
# COMPACT_ATOMS: atom_id res chain seq x y z
N MET A 1 19.85 1.39 -10.70
CA MET A 1 19.63 0.61 -11.72
C MET A 1 18.24 0.48 -11.99
N GLU A 2 18.06 0.60 -13.10
CA GLU A 2 16.81 0.44 -13.40
C GLU A 2 16.61 -0.98 -13.41
N GLN A 3 15.98 -1.40 -12.49
CA GLN A 3 15.57 -2.65 -12.56
C GLN A 3 14.44 -2.63 -13.44
N LYS A 4 14.73 -2.82 -14.64
CA LYS A 4 13.69 -3.00 -15.41
C LYS A 4 13.02 -4.17 -14.93
N LEU A 5 11.97 -3.91 -14.34
CA LEU A 5 11.18 -4.94 -14.01
C LEU A 5 10.72 -5.46 -15.25
N HIS A 6 11.43 -6.33 -15.83
CA HIS A 6 10.78 -6.88 -16.87
C HIS A 6 9.96 -7.97 -16.42
N LEU A 7 8.81 -7.83 -16.65
CA LEU A 7 7.88 -8.83 -16.63
C LEU A 7 8.33 -9.83 -17.56
N ILE A 8 8.78 -10.90 -17.03
CA ILE A 8 9.07 -12.03 -17.88
C ILE A 8 7.78 -12.38 -18.53
N PRO A 9 7.71 -12.35 -19.84
CA PRO A 9 6.50 -12.76 -20.51
C PRO A 9 6.20 -14.17 -20.11
N TYR A 10 5.03 -14.41 -19.62
CA TYR A 10 4.63 -15.74 -19.26
C TYR A 10 3.24 -16.00 -19.81
N GLN A 11 2.97 -17.25 -20.00
CA GLN A 11 1.65 -17.65 -20.43
C GLN A 11 0.93 -18.20 -19.24
N VAL A 12 -0.30 -17.79 -19.10
CA VAL A 12 -1.13 -18.40 -18.08
C VAL A 12 -1.79 -19.59 -18.73
N ASN A 13 -1.23 -20.76 -18.47
CA ASN A 13 -1.72 -21.98 -19.06
C ASN A 13 -2.87 -22.59 -18.27
N GLU A 14 -3.08 -22.10 -17.08
CA GLU A 14 -4.16 -22.59 -16.23
C GLU A 14 -4.57 -21.52 -15.25
N MET A 15 -5.70 -21.66 -14.68
CA MET A 15 -6.17 -20.73 -13.66
C MET A 15 -5.34 -20.93 -12.42
N VAL A 16 -4.70 -19.86 -11.99
CA VAL A 16 -3.96 -19.86 -10.75
C VAL A 16 -4.76 -19.07 -9.74
N GLU A 17 -4.98 -19.68 -8.59
CA GLU A 17 -5.68 -18.98 -7.52
C GLU A 17 -4.82 -17.83 -7.03
N VAL A 18 -5.43 -16.65 -6.94
CA VAL A 18 -4.73 -15.48 -6.42
C VAL A 18 -4.77 -15.55 -4.91
N VAL A 19 -3.61 -15.61 -4.29
CA VAL A 19 -3.48 -15.67 -2.84
C VAL A 19 -2.76 -14.45 -2.33
N GLU A 20 -2.97 -14.13 -1.06
CA GLU A 20 -2.27 -13.05 -0.42
C GLU A 20 -0.84 -13.47 -0.11
N VAL A 21 0.09 -12.57 -0.35
CA VAL A 21 1.50 -12.80 -0.11
C VAL A 21 2.00 -11.83 0.95
N VAL A 22 2.71 -12.35 1.94
CA VAL A 22 3.42 -11.51 2.90
C VAL A 22 4.76 -11.14 2.27
N PRO A 23 5.00 -9.85 1.98
CA PRO A 23 6.28 -9.45 1.41
C PRO A 23 7.45 -9.86 2.27
N LYS A 24 8.55 -10.18 1.63
CA LYS A 24 9.72 -10.72 2.34
C LYS A 24 10.25 -9.80 3.43
N GLY A 25 10.26 -8.49 3.20
CA GLY A 25 10.71 -7.54 4.21
C GLY A 25 9.84 -7.56 5.46
N ILE A 26 8.54 -7.73 5.28
CA ILE A 26 7.59 -7.79 6.38
C ILE A 26 7.78 -9.08 7.17
N GLU A 27 8.07 -10.16 6.46
CA GLU A 27 8.39 -11.43 7.09
C GLU A 27 9.69 -11.36 7.87
N LEU A 28 10.70 -10.69 7.29
CA LEU A 28 12.02 -10.57 7.94
C LEU A 28 11.96 -9.85 9.28
N ILE A 29 11.11 -8.86 9.42
CA ILE A 29 10.95 -8.16 10.70
C ILE A 29 9.98 -8.85 11.63
N ALA A 30 9.47 -10.01 11.21
CA ALA A 30 8.55 -10.84 11.98
C ALA A 30 7.23 -10.16 12.33
N ALA A 31 6.77 -9.25 11.46
CA ALA A 31 5.49 -8.57 11.68
C ALA A 31 4.32 -9.56 11.88
N PRO A 32 4.23 -10.65 11.11
CA PRO A 32 3.13 -11.60 11.33
C PRO A 32 3.02 -12.14 12.74
N LYS A 33 4.12 -12.21 13.47
CA LYS A 33 4.11 -12.72 14.83
C LYS A 33 3.40 -11.80 15.82
N VAL A 34 3.24 -10.53 15.45
CA VAL A 34 2.59 -9.52 16.29
C VAL A 34 1.09 -9.43 16.00
N TRP A 35 0.66 -9.93 14.84
CA TRP A 35 -0.72 -9.76 14.38
C TRP A 35 -1.76 -10.42 15.30
N GLU A 36 -1.36 -11.41 16.08
CA GLU A 36 -2.25 -12.00 17.07
C GLU A 36 -2.63 -10.97 18.14
N ASN A 37 -1.74 -10.03 18.42
CA ASN A 37 -1.94 -9.02 19.44
C ASN A 37 -2.42 -7.69 18.88
N SER A 38 -1.96 -7.33 17.68
CA SER A 38 -2.32 -6.05 17.07
C SER A 38 -2.03 -6.05 15.58
N LYS A 39 -2.92 -5.43 14.81
CA LYS A 39 -2.73 -5.15 13.40
C LYS A 39 -2.77 -3.65 13.14
N GLY A 40 -2.71 -2.84 14.19
CA GLY A 40 -2.68 -1.40 14.08
C GLY A 40 -4.05 -0.72 14.09
N LYS A 41 -5.11 -1.44 14.39
CA LYS A 41 -6.45 -0.85 14.43
C LYS A 41 -6.50 0.33 15.39
N GLY A 42 -7.04 1.45 14.94
CA GLY A 42 -7.14 2.66 15.74
C GLY A 42 -5.93 3.58 15.65
N ILE A 43 -4.88 3.15 14.95
CA ILE A 43 -3.68 3.97 14.75
C ILE A 43 -3.76 4.60 13.37
N THR A 44 -3.45 5.88 13.28
CA THR A 44 -3.37 6.59 12.01
C THR A 44 -1.91 6.89 11.69
N VAL A 45 -1.48 6.54 10.51
CA VAL A 45 -0.12 6.83 10.03
C VAL A 45 -0.21 7.88 8.94
N ALA A 46 0.46 9.01 9.14
CA ALA A 46 0.54 10.06 8.12
C ALA A 46 1.74 9.75 7.22
N ILE A 47 1.50 9.76 5.92
CA ILE A 47 2.53 9.48 4.93
C ILE A 47 2.79 10.75 4.13
N LEU A 48 3.96 11.33 4.32
CA LEU A 48 4.40 12.51 3.59
C LEU A 48 5.28 12.02 2.44
N ASP A 49 4.68 11.84 1.29
CA ASP A 49 5.37 11.21 0.16
C ASP A 49 4.81 11.74 -1.16
N THR A 50 4.76 10.94 -2.19
CA THR A 50 4.35 11.36 -3.53
C THR A 50 2.85 11.26 -3.79
N GLY A 51 2.07 11.00 -2.78
CA GLY A 51 0.64 10.75 -2.92
C GLY A 51 0.33 9.27 -2.79
N CYS A 52 -0.86 8.88 -3.21
CA CYS A 52 -1.27 7.49 -3.15
C CYS A 52 -2.30 7.18 -4.22
N ASP A 53 -2.28 5.96 -4.72
CA ASP A 53 -3.37 5.46 -5.54
C ASP A 53 -4.53 5.10 -4.59
N VAL A 54 -5.41 6.07 -4.40
CA VAL A 54 -6.51 5.95 -3.44
C VAL A 54 -7.60 4.97 -3.87
N THR A 55 -7.52 4.49 -5.10
CA THR A 55 -8.49 3.52 -5.62
C THR A 55 -7.97 2.09 -5.56
N HIS A 56 -6.73 1.91 -5.13
CA HIS A 56 -6.14 0.58 -5.05
C HIS A 56 -6.93 -0.29 -4.08
N PRO A 57 -7.32 -1.50 -4.48
CA PRO A 57 -8.17 -2.34 -3.64
C PRO A 57 -7.55 -2.73 -2.30
N ASP A 58 -6.22 -2.77 -2.22
CA ASP A 58 -5.55 -3.10 -0.96
C ASP A 58 -5.36 -1.89 -0.05
N LEU A 59 -5.68 -0.69 -0.52
CA LEU A 59 -5.41 0.55 0.22
C LEU A 59 -6.64 1.39 0.49
N SER A 60 -7.62 1.38 -0.41
CA SER A 60 -8.74 2.31 -0.35
C SER A 60 -9.47 2.32 0.99
N GLU A 61 -9.62 1.17 1.60
CA GLU A 61 -10.32 1.09 2.89
C GLU A 61 -9.50 1.62 4.06
N ARG A 62 -8.19 1.79 3.88
CA ARG A 62 -7.32 2.28 4.95
C ARG A 62 -7.13 3.79 4.91
N ILE A 63 -7.41 4.42 3.77
CA ILE A 63 -7.20 5.84 3.60
C ILE A 63 -8.38 6.60 4.20
N ILE A 64 -8.12 7.37 5.24
CA ILE A 64 -9.16 8.14 5.93
C ILE A 64 -9.18 9.61 5.51
N GLY A 65 -8.20 10.04 4.74
CA GLY A 65 -8.12 11.42 4.26
C GLY A 65 -6.74 11.76 3.78
N GLY A 66 -6.55 13.01 3.43
CA GLY A 66 -5.26 13.48 2.96
C GLY A 66 -5.32 14.95 2.56
N ARG A 67 -4.19 15.45 2.11
CA ARG A 67 -4.11 16.81 1.60
C ARG A 67 -2.93 16.95 0.65
N ASN A 68 -3.19 17.59 -0.48
CA ASN A 68 -2.16 17.95 -1.43
C ASN A 68 -1.55 19.29 -1.03
N PHE A 69 -0.26 19.30 -0.72
CA PHE A 69 0.49 20.52 -0.40
C PHE A 69 1.36 20.98 -1.56
N THR A 70 1.20 20.38 -2.72
CA THR A 70 2.02 20.69 -3.90
C THR A 70 1.25 21.53 -4.91
N GLY A 71 1.92 21.88 -5.99
CA GLY A 71 1.27 22.56 -7.11
C GLY A 71 0.60 21.61 -8.09
N ASP A 72 0.73 20.30 -7.88
CA ASP A 72 0.10 19.34 -8.75
C ASP A 72 -1.41 19.46 -8.68
N ASP A 73 -2.07 19.15 -9.78
CA ASP A 73 -3.53 19.20 -9.88
C ASP A 73 -4.06 20.59 -9.50
N ASP A 74 -3.35 21.63 -9.95
CA ASP A 74 -3.69 23.04 -9.70
C ASP A 74 -3.74 23.34 -8.19
N GLY A 75 -2.99 22.61 -7.39
CA GLY A 75 -2.94 22.83 -5.95
C GLY A 75 -4.21 22.46 -5.20
N GLN A 76 -5.10 21.69 -5.82
CA GLN A 76 -6.35 21.31 -5.17
C GLN A 76 -6.08 20.43 -3.95
N PRO A 77 -6.48 20.87 -2.75
CA PRO A 77 -6.10 20.18 -1.52
C PRO A 77 -6.62 18.75 -1.43
N ASP A 78 -7.72 18.45 -2.08
CA ASP A 78 -8.34 17.13 -1.96
C ASP A 78 -7.86 16.12 -3.00
N VAL A 79 -6.88 16.51 -3.84
CA VAL A 79 -6.38 15.65 -4.90
C VAL A 79 -4.93 15.30 -4.56
N TYR A 80 -4.70 14.08 -4.12
CA TYR A 80 -3.37 13.63 -3.71
C TYR A 80 -2.99 12.34 -4.43
N ILE A 81 -3.22 12.33 -5.72
CA ILE A 81 -2.91 11.21 -6.61
C ILE A 81 -1.41 11.01 -6.71
N ASP A 82 -1.00 9.76 -6.72
CA ASP A 82 0.41 9.42 -6.84
C ASP A 82 0.81 9.28 -8.31
N TYR A 83 1.59 10.23 -8.81
CA TYR A 83 2.11 10.19 -10.17
C TYR A 83 3.49 9.53 -10.26
N ASN A 84 4.03 9.09 -9.14
CA ASN A 84 5.36 8.50 -9.08
C ASN A 84 5.33 7.00 -8.81
N GLY A 85 4.49 6.60 -7.87
CA GLY A 85 4.36 5.22 -7.42
C GLY A 85 5.05 4.96 -6.09
N HIS A 86 5.96 5.83 -5.67
CA HIS A 86 6.69 5.64 -4.43
C HIS A 86 5.78 5.68 -3.21
N GLY A 87 4.94 6.71 -3.13
CA GLY A 87 4.03 6.86 -1.99
C GLY A 87 3.02 5.72 -1.88
N THR A 88 2.52 5.24 -3.01
CA THR A 88 1.61 4.11 -3.04
C THR A 88 2.30 2.85 -2.51
N HIS A 89 3.55 2.63 -2.92
CA HIS A 89 4.31 1.49 -2.44
C HIS A 89 4.56 1.57 -0.93
N VAL A 90 4.91 2.76 -0.44
CA VAL A 90 5.10 2.98 0.99
C VAL A 90 3.80 2.71 1.74
N ALA A 91 2.67 3.20 1.23
CA ALA A 91 1.36 2.96 1.84
C ALA A 91 1.06 1.46 1.93
N GLY A 92 1.36 0.72 0.88
CA GLY A 92 1.17 -0.73 0.85
C GLY A 92 2.03 -1.45 1.89
N THR A 93 3.29 -1.05 2.01
CA THR A 93 4.19 -1.63 3.01
C THR A 93 3.67 -1.40 4.42
N ILE A 94 3.07 -0.24 4.66
CA ILE A 94 2.55 0.10 5.98
C ILE A 94 1.24 -0.63 6.27
N ALA A 95 0.27 -0.55 5.37
CA ALA A 95 -1.10 -0.92 5.73
C ALA A 95 -1.93 -1.59 4.64
N ALA A 96 -1.31 -2.23 3.64
CA ALA A 96 -2.10 -3.00 2.68
C ALA A 96 -2.97 -4.01 3.45
N ILE A 97 -4.24 -4.08 3.09
CA ILE A 97 -5.21 -4.84 3.89
C ILE A 97 -5.01 -6.35 3.75
N ASN A 98 -5.38 -7.05 4.81
CA ASN A 98 -5.33 -8.50 4.82
C ASN A 98 -6.66 -9.00 4.27
N ASN A 99 -6.76 -9.12 2.96
CA ASN A 99 -8.01 -9.47 2.30
C ASN A 99 -7.96 -10.79 1.52
N GLY A 100 -6.89 -11.55 1.69
CA GLY A 100 -6.73 -12.84 1.02
C GLY A 100 -6.13 -12.76 -0.36
N THR A 101 -5.87 -11.56 -0.88
CA THR A 101 -5.26 -11.37 -2.21
C THR A 101 -4.22 -10.27 -2.15
N GLY A 102 -3.31 -10.28 -3.12
CA GLY A 102 -2.28 -9.24 -3.23
C GLY A 102 -1.24 -9.34 -2.13
N VAL A 103 -0.93 -8.23 -1.50
CA VAL A 103 0.06 -8.17 -0.43
C VAL A 103 -0.57 -7.67 0.86
N VAL A 104 0.11 -7.86 1.96
CA VAL A 104 -0.34 -7.37 3.26
C VAL A 104 0.74 -6.47 3.84
N GLY A 105 0.34 -5.39 4.49
CA GLY A 105 1.27 -4.46 5.13
C GLY A 105 1.67 -4.88 6.53
N VAL A 106 2.56 -4.11 7.13
CA VAL A 106 3.03 -4.36 8.50
C VAL A 106 1.88 -4.22 9.50
N ALA A 107 1.06 -3.20 9.32
CA ALA A 107 -0.07 -2.89 10.17
C ALA A 107 -1.35 -2.82 9.33
N PRO A 108 -1.89 -3.99 8.93
CA PRO A 108 -2.95 -4.02 7.91
C PRO A 108 -4.30 -3.49 8.35
N GLU A 109 -4.44 -3.09 9.61
CA GLU A 109 -5.66 -2.44 10.10
C GLU A 109 -5.42 -0.98 10.51
N ALA A 110 -4.23 -0.45 10.29
CA ALA A 110 -3.97 0.96 10.54
C ALA A 110 -4.66 1.83 9.50
N SER A 111 -4.98 3.05 9.87
CA SER A 111 -5.53 4.05 8.96
C SER A 111 -4.41 4.89 8.37
N LEU A 112 -4.62 5.40 7.16
CA LEU A 112 -3.62 6.19 6.46
C LEU A 112 -4.14 7.60 6.19
N LEU A 113 -3.26 8.57 6.40
CA LEU A 113 -3.49 9.96 6.06
C LEU A 113 -2.43 10.34 5.02
N ILE A 114 -2.86 10.68 3.81
CA ILE A 114 -1.95 10.92 2.70
C ILE A 114 -1.65 12.42 2.58
N LEU A 115 -0.38 12.77 2.66
CA LEU A 115 0.04 14.18 2.63
C LEU A 115 1.11 14.47 1.57
#